data_c2a72d906d3804f39515d29788defeb9
#
_entry.id   c2a72d906d3804f39515d29788defeb9
#
_cell.length_a   1.000
_cell.length_b   1.000
_cell.length_c   1.000
_cell.angle_alpha   90.00
_cell.angle_beta   90.00
_cell.angle_gamma   90.00
#
_symmetry.space_group_name_H-M   'P 1'
#
loop_
_entity.id
_entity.type
_entity.pdbx_description
1 polymer ?
#
loop_
_entity_poly.entity_id
_entity_poly.type
_entity_poly.pdbx_seq_one_letter_code
_entity_poly.pdbx_strand_id
1 'polypeptide(L)'
;MDCETFEINGIYELDRGEQDKHYDFWWNLPQDYMVSSEWGLPPQFENGVVPGDLVGGKYGHKIHFWDLRARKNIQTIDLGENYQMALEIRPAHDPTKSYGFCGAVADNTNLQGAVFTWWRDDDGKWQAKKTIAIDPRPEDPDNLPEIIKGFGAVPVLVTDIDLSLDDKYLYVACWGIGEMQQYDVSDPFNPVLTGKVQLGGIAKETKHPN
;
A
#
# COMPACT_ATOMS: atom_id res chain seq x y z
N MET A 1 4.97 25.25 -0.68
CA MET A 1 6.00 25.91 -1.50
C MET A 1 5.28 26.67 -2.59
N ASP A 2 5.68 27.90 -2.84
CA ASP A 2 5.22 28.71 -3.96
C ASP A 2 5.82 28.15 -5.28
N CYS A 3 5.01 27.98 -6.32
CA CYS A 3 5.47 27.38 -7.57
C CYS A 3 6.22 28.34 -8.50
N GLU A 4 6.16 29.64 -8.25
CA GLU A 4 6.85 30.67 -9.04
C GLU A 4 8.15 31.09 -8.35
N THR A 5 8.13 31.32 -7.03
CA THR A 5 9.29 31.80 -6.27
C THR A 5 10.08 30.68 -5.61
N PHE A 6 9.53 29.47 -5.51
CA PHE A 6 10.07 28.33 -4.76
C PHE A 6 10.26 28.58 -3.27
N GLU A 7 9.63 29.62 -2.73
CA GLU A 7 9.66 29.89 -1.30
C GLU A 7 8.81 28.90 -0.52
N ILE A 8 9.30 28.52 0.67
CA ILE A 8 8.56 27.63 1.59
C ILE A 8 7.57 28.48 2.37
N ASN A 9 6.28 28.37 2.07
CA ASN A 9 5.22 29.13 2.71
C ASN A 9 4.84 28.62 4.11
N GLY A 10 5.30 27.43 4.49
CA GLY A 10 5.06 26.82 5.80
C GLY A 10 4.77 25.32 5.72
N ILE A 11 4.39 24.74 6.85
CA ILE A 11 3.96 23.35 6.99
C ILE A 11 2.53 23.24 6.48
N TYR A 12 2.23 22.16 5.72
CA TYR A 12 0.88 21.93 5.21
C TYR A 12 -0.10 21.55 6.33
N GLU A 13 0.29 20.61 7.19
CA GLU A 13 -0.57 20.09 8.24
C GLU A 13 -0.74 21.08 9.38
N LEU A 14 -1.97 21.44 9.70
CA LEU A 14 -2.31 22.18 10.91
C LEU A 14 -2.65 21.27 12.08
N ASP A 15 -3.17 20.09 11.77
CA ASP A 15 -3.49 19.04 12.74
C ASP A 15 -3.37 17.69 12.04
N ARG A 16 -2.29 16.98 12.31
CA ARG A 16 -2.03 15.66 11.71
C ARG A 16 -2.67 14.50 12.45
N GLY A 17 -3.35 14.75 13.56
CA GLY A 17 -3.90 13.68 14.40
C GLY A 17 -2.81 12.74 14.90
N GLU A 18 -3.06 11.45 14.80
CA GLU A 18 -2.15 10.40 15.26
C GLU A 18 -1.05 10.01 14.24
N GLN A 19 -1.06 10.59 13.04
CA GLN A 19 -0.10 10.20 12.00
C GLN A 19 1.33 10.63 12.38
N ASP A 20 2.23 9.67 12.54
CA ASP A 20 3.66 9.88 12.82
C ASP A 20 4.57 9.29 11.73
N LYS A 21 4.05 8.45 10.86
CA LYS A 21 4.73 7.84 9.73
C LYS A 21 4.11 8.28 8.42
N HIS A 22 4.89 8.30 7.38
CA HIS A 22 4.46 8.75 6.06
C HIS A 22 5.04 7.85 4.98
N TYR A 23 4.29 7.73 3.87
CA TYR A 23 4.79 7.21 2.60
C TYR A 23 4.18 7.98 1.44
N ASP A 24 2.95 7.63 1.03
CA ASP A 24 2.27 8.19 -0.14
C ASP A 24 1.08 9.06 0.27
N PHE A 25 0.67 9.95 -0.63
CA PHE A 25 -0.55 10.72 -0.47
C PHE A 25 -1.16 11.07 -1.82
N TRP A 26 -2.48 11.06 -1.87
CA TRP A 26 -3.25 11.49 -3.02
C TRP A 26 -4.43 12.34 -2.61
N TRP A 27 -4.81 13.28 -3.45
CA TRP A 27 -5.93 14.17 -3.21
C TRP A 27 -7.01 14.02 -4.27
N ASN A 28 -8.26 14.29 -3.87
CA ASN A 28 -9.39 14.52 -4.76
C ASN A 28 -9.84 15.98 -4.57
N LEU A 29 -9.38 16.85 -5.44
CA LEU A 29 -9.64 18.29 -5.33
C LEU A 29 -11.13 18.64 -5.45
N PRO A 30 -11.93 18.02 -6.36
CA PRO A 30 -13.36 18.29 -6.42
C PRO A 30 -14.14 17.93 -5.17
N GLN A 31 -13.65 17.00 -4.37
CA GLN A 31 -14.30 16.54 -3.14
C GLN A 31 -13.59 17.02 -1.86
N ASP A 32 -12.55 17.85 -2.00
CA ASP A 32 -11.80 18.46 -0.90
C ASP A 32 -11.20 17.48 0.11
N TYR A 33 -10.78 16.28 -0.32
CA TYR A 33 -10.08 15.35 0.56
C TYR A 33 -8.71 14.94 0.05
N MET A 34 -7.86 14.54 0.97
CA MET A 34 -6.60 13.83 0.72
C MET A 34 -6.60 12.53 1.53
N VAL A 35 -5.94 11.51 1.00
CA VAL A 35 -5.64 10.27 1.71
C VAL A 35 -4.13 10.10 1.76
N SER A 36 -3.59 9.61 2.88
CA SER A 36 -2.17 9.31 3.05
C SER A 36 -1.96 7.96 3.74
N SER A 37 -0.79 7.38 3.53
CA SER A 37 -0.41 6.07 4.06
C SER A 37 0.82 6.14 4.95
N GLU A 38 1.14 5.03 5.61
CA GLU A 38 2.24 4.92 6.55
C GLU A 38 3.25 3.84 6.13
N TRP A 39 4.52 4.19 6.06
CA TRP A 39 5.61 3.22 5.95
C TRP A 39 6.30 3.02 7.29
N GLY A 40 7.21 3.92 7.65
CA GLY A 40 8.02 3.81 8.85
C GLY A 40 8.69 5.14 9.19
N LEU A 41 9.38 5.14 10.32
CA LEU A 41 10.26 6.26 10.69
C LEU A 41 11.60 6.14 9.96
N PRO A 42 12.32 7.25 9.68
CA PRO A 42 13.58 7.23 8.94
C PRO A 42 14.59 6.15 9.37
N PRO A 43 14.85 5.92 10.68
CA PRO A 43 15.78 4.87 11.09
C PRO A 43 15.38 3.44 10.70
N GLN A 44 14.10 3.22 10.34
CA GLN A 44 13.57 1.90 9.97
C GLN A 44 13.79 1.54 8.50
N PHE A 45 14.20 2.50 7.65
CA PHE A 45 14.37 2.25 6.22
C PHE A 45 15.62 2.90 5.60
N GLU A 46 16.24 3.91 6.21
CA GLU A 46 17.42 4.59 5.64
C GLU A 46 18.61 3.64 5.37
N ASN A 47 18.77 2.61 6.18
CA ASN A 47 19.82 1.59 6.04
C ASN A 47 19.26 0.21 5.67
N GLY A 48 18.09 0.17 5.03
CA GLY A 48 17.33 -1.03 4.74
C GLY A 48 16.29 -1.35 5.82
N VAL A 49 15.37 -2.26 5.50
CA VAL A 49 14.32 -2.70 6.43
C VAL A 49 14.93 -3.33 7.66
N VAL A 50 14.48 -2.92 8.85
CA VAL A 50 14.92 -3.50 10.13
C VAL A 50 14.10 -4.75 10.43
N PRO A 51 14.70 -5.95 10.33
CA PRO A 51 13.95 -7.21 10.44
C PRO A 51 13.20 -7.39 11.75
N GLY A 52 13.82 -7.01 12.87
CA GLY A 52 13.19 -7.09 14.19
C GLY A 52 11.99 -6.16 14.35
N ASP A 53 11.99 -5.03 13.65
CA ASP A 53 10.86 -4.10 13.65
C ASP A 53 9.72 -4.59 12.77
N LEU A 54 10.04 -5.29 11.66
CA LEU A 54 9.03 -5.92 10.81
C LEU A 54 8.29 -7.02 11.57
N VAL A 55 9.02 -7.95 12.17
CA VAL A 55 8.45 -9.03 12.99
C VAL A 55 7.72 -8.47 14.20
N GLY A 56 8.23 -7.39 14.79
CA GLY A 56 7.64 -6.71 15.94
C GLY A 56 6.44 -5.81 15.62
N GLY A 57 5.99 -5.75 14.35
CA GLY A 57 4.81 -4.97 13.96
C GLY A 57 4.96 -3.45 14.11
N LYS A 58 6.18 -2.90 13.91
CA LYS A 58 6.44 -1.49 14.16
C LYS A 58 6.33 -0.58 12.93
N TYR A 59 6.17 -1.16 11.76
CA TYR A 59 5.92 -0.38 10.55
C TYR A 59 4.47 0.09 10.49
N GLY A 60 4.21 1.10 9.65
CA GLY A 60 2.89 1.69 9.53
C GLY A 60 1.87 0.74 8.91
N HIS A 61 0.66 0.79 9.41
CA HIS A 61 -0.47 -0.04 8.96
C HIS A 61 -1.79 0.74 8.92
N LYS A 62 -1.68 2.08 8.87
CA LYS A 62 -2.85 2.96 8.87
C LYS A 62 -2.92 3.77 7.58
N ILE A 63 -4.13 4.18 7.23
CA ILE A 63 -4.41 5.21 6.23
C ILE A 63 -5.17 6.35 6.88
N HIS A 64 -4.89 7.57 6.41
CA HIS A 64 -5.40 8.80 7.01
C HIS A 64 -6.15 9.62 5.99
N PHE A 65 -7.31 10.12 6.36
CA PHE A 65 -8.13 10.98 5.53
C PHE A 65 -8.08 12.40 6.06
N TRP A 66 -7.94 13.35 5.16
CA TRP A 66 -7.70 14.76 5.47
C TRP A 66 -8.73 15.65 4.80
N ASP A 67 -9.18 16.66 5.51
CA ASP A 67 -9.83 17.82 4.91
C ASP A 67 -8.74 18.72 4.30
N LEU A 68 -8.76 18.86 2.97
CA LEU A 68 -7.74 19.64 2.24
C LEU A 68 -7.75 21.12 2.59
N ARG A 69 -8.93 21.71 2.81
CA ARG A 69 -9.08 23.14 3.11
C ARG A 69 -8.73 23.44 4.54
N ALA A 70 -9.23 22.61 5.47
CA ALA A 70 -8.90 22.74 6.88
C ALA A 70 -7.46 22.29 7.19
N ARG A 71 -6.82 21.51 6.30
CA ARG A 71 -5.47 20.95 6.45
C ARG A 71 -5.34 20.13 7.73
N LYS A 72 -6.36 19.31 7.98
CA LYS A 72 -6.48 18.50 9.19
C LYS A 72 -6.81 17.06 8.87
N ASN A 73 -6.21 16.14 9.62
CA ASN A 73 -6.65 14.76 9.66
C ASN A 73 -8.07 14.70 10.26
N ILE A 74 -9.00 14.10 9.53
CA ILE A 74 -10.41 13.98 9.96
C ILE A 74 -10.80 12.56 10.31
N GLN A 75 -10.05 11.55 9.82
CA GLN A 75 -10.28 10.15 10.15
C GLN A 75 -9.03 9.32 9.87
N THR A 76 -8.75 8.37 10.76
CA THR A 76 -7.71 7.37 10.61
C THR A 76 -8.34 6.00 10.59
N ILE A 77 -7.92 5.12 9.67
CA ILE A 77 -8.34 3.73 9.59
C ILE A 77 -7.12 2.85 9.79
N ASP A 78 -7.21 1.96 10.76
CA ASP A 78 -6.25 0.90 11.01
C ASP A 78 -6.57 -0.30 10.10
N LEU A 79 -5.61 -0.70 9.25
CA LEU A 79 -5.75 -1.85 8.34
C LEU A 79 -5.50 -3.18 9.06
N GLY A 80 -4.99 -3.12 10.28
CA GLY A 80 -4.64 -4.26 11.13
C GLY A 80 -3.14 -4.36 11.40
N GLU A 81 -2.77 -4.56 12.64
CA GLU A 81 -1.38 -4.61 13.13
C GLU A 81 -0.47 -5.62 12.40
N ASN A 82 -1.06 -6.64 11.78
CA ASN A 82 -0.29 -7.63 11.02
C ASN A 82 0.16 -7.12 9.65
N TYR A 83 -0.57 -6.14 9.06
CA TYR A 83 -0.27 -5.60 7.73
C TYR A 83 0.77 -4.51 7.83
N GLN A 84 2.01 -4.87 7.56
CA GLN A 84 3.13 -3.95 7.67
C GLN A 84 3.39 -3.20 6.36
N MET A 85 3.72 -1.92 6.49
CA MET A 85 4.03 -1.02 5.38
C MET A 85 2.81 -0.83 4.46
N ALA A 86 1.84 -0.04 4.91
CA ALA A 86 0.79 0.47 4.03
C ALA A 86 1.43 1.51 3.10
N LEU A 87 1.73 1.14 1.86
CA LEU A 87 2.50 1.97 0.95
C LEU A 87 1.59 2.72 -0.05
N GLU A 88 1.54 2.23 -1.26
CA GLU A 88 0.91 2.93 -2.38
C GLU A 88 -0.59 3.10 -2.20
N ILE A 89 -1.05 4.30 -2.56
CA ILE A 89 -2.47 4.66 -2.57
C ILE A 89 -2.86 5.04 -3.99
N ARG A 90 -3.99 4.53 -4.47
CA ARG A 90 -4.55 4.91 -5.78
C ARG A 90 -6.05 5.18 -5.65
N PRO A 91 -6.48 6.45 -5.59
CA PRO A 91 -7.88 6.82 -5.70
C PRO A 91 -8.39 6.58 -7.11
N ALA A 92 -9.70 6.42 -7.26
CA ALA A 92 -10.34 6.42 -8.57
C ALA A 92 -9.99 7.70 -9.35
N HIS A 93 -9.76 7.57 -10.66
CA HIS A 93 -9.51 8.70 -11.55
C HIS A 93 -10.77 9.52 -11.81
N ASP A 94 -11.95 8.86 -11.75
CA ASP A 94 -13.23 9.57 -11.81
C ASP A 94 -13.40 10.44 -10.55
N PRO A 95 -13.34 11.77 -10.67
CA PRO A 95 -13.35 12.66 -9.52
C PRO A 95 -14.67 12.68 -8.76
N THR A 96 -15.71 12.08 -9.31
CA THR A 96 -17.04 11.98 -8.65
C THR A 96 -17.12 10.79 -7.70
N LYS A 97 -16.15 9.87 -7.77
CA LYS A 97 -16.11 8.66 -6.95
C LYS A 97 -15.21 8.87 -5.72
N SER A 98 -15.66 8.34 -4.58
CA SER A 98 -14.96 8.42 -3.30
C SER A 98 -14.49 7.02 -2.87
N TYR A 99 -13.67 6.38 -3.69
CA TYR A 99 -13.01 5.12 -3.36
C TYR A 99 -11.60 5.07 -3.95
N GLY A 100 -10.84 4.11 -3.49
CA GLY A 100 -9.53 3.78 -4.02
C GLY A 100 -8.93 2.56 -3.36
N PHE A 101 -7.66 2.34 -3.62
CA PHE A 101 -6.93 1.16 -3.18
C PHE A 101 -5.68 1.56 -2.40
N CYS A 102 -5.28 0.69 -1.45
CA CYS A 102 -4.02 0.82 -0.72
C CYS A 102 -3.34 -0.55 -0.67
N GLY A 103 -2.07 -0.60 -1.09
CA GLY A 103 -1.22 -1.78 -0.99
C GLY A 103 -0.62 -1.92 0.41
N ALA A 104 -0.69 -3.12 1.00
CA ALA A 104 0.05 -3.50 2.19
C ALA A 104 1.12 -4.54 1.82
N VAL A 105 2.39 -4.24 2.14
CA VAL A 105 3.54 -4.99 1.64
C VAL A 105 3.50 -6.45 2.09
N ALA A 106 3.31 -6.68 3.39
CA ALA A 106 3.29 -8.03 3.93
C ALA A 106 2.48 -8.11 5.23
N ASP A 107 1.78 -9.21 5.38
CA ASP A 107 1.31 -9.70 6.69
C ASP A 107 2.50 -10.37 7.39
N ASN A 108 2.91 -9.86 8.55
CA ASN A 108 4.07 -10.34 9.30
C ASN A 108 3.86 -11.72 9.95
N THR A 109 2.65 -12.27 9.90
CA THR A 109 2.33 -13.59 10.46
C THR A 109 2.39 -14.72 9.42
N ASN A 110 2.15 -14.41 8.15
CA ASN A 110 2.03 -15.42 7.09
C ASN A 110 2.66 -15.03 5.74
N LEU A 111 3.27 -13.85 5.64
CA LEU A 111 3.94 -13.30 4.46
C LEU A 111 3.01 -13.00 3.26
N GLN A 112 1.69 -13.01 3.43
CA GLN A 112 0.76 -12.59 2.39
C GLN A 112 0.93 -11.11 2.09
N GLY A 113 0.81 -10.76 0.81
CA GLY A 113 0.55 -9.38 0.38
C GLY A 113 -0.95 -9.11 0.35
N ALA A 114 -1.34 -7.85 0.54
CA ALA A 114 -2.75 -7.48 0.51
C ALA A 114 -2.99 -6.16 -0.23
N VAL A 115 -4.20 -6.03 -0.78
CA VAL A 115 -4.73 -4.73 -1.20
C VAL A 115 -6.04 -4.49 -0.47
N PHE A 116 -6.17 -3.29 0.06
CA PHE A 116 -7.38 -2.81 0.71
C PHE A 116 -8.09 -1.84 -0.22
N THR A 117 -9.40 -2.03 -0.40
CA THR A 117 -10.29 -1.03 -0.97
C THR A 117 -10.79 -0.14 0.15
N TRP A 118 -10.65 1.16 0.00
CA TRP A 118 -11.23 2.15 0.89
C TRP A 118 -12.30 2.97 0.15
N TRP A 119 -13.31 3.44 0.86
CA TRP A 119 -14.41 4.21 0.29
C TRP A 119 -15.07 5.10 1.34
N ARG A 120 -15.85 6.08 0.88
CA ARG A 120 -16.70 6.88 1.74
C ARG A 120 -18.11 6.33 1.69
N ASP A 121 -18.67 5.98 2.86
CA ASP A 121 -20.02 5.43 2.97
C ASP A 121 -21.12 6.52 2.90
N ASP A 122 -22.38 6.10 2.93
CA ASP A 122 -23.55 7.00 2.84
C ASP A 122 -23.66 7.96 4.03
N ASP A 123 -23.06 7.62 5.17
CA ASP A 123 -22.98 8.49 6.36
C ASP A 123 -21.78 9.47 6.26
N GLY A 124 -21.03 9.44 5.18
CA GLY A 124 -19.87 10.28 4.94
C GLY A 124 -18.60 9.85 5.68
N LYS A 125 -18.58 8.65 6.27
CA LYS A 125 -17.43 8.08 6.95
C LYS A 125 -16.56 7.26 5.99
N TRP A 126 -15.27 7.29 6.21
CA TRP A 126 -14.34 6.46 5.48
C TRP A 126 -14.30 5.05 6.05
N GLN A 127 -14.29 4.08 5.15
CA GLN A 127 -14.23 2.66 5.44
C GLN A 127 -13.07 2.04 4.67
N ALA A 128 -12.56 0.89 5.14
CA ALA A 128 -11.62 0.08 4.38
C ALA A 128 -11.87 -1.42 4.60
N LYS A 129 -11.60 -2.20 3.56
CA LYS A 129 -11.74 -3.66 3.58
C LYS A 129 -10.64 -4.29 2.74
N LYS A 130 -10.01 -5.35 3.24
CA LYS A 130 -9.13 -6.18 2.41
C LYS A 130 -9.95 -6.87 1.31
N THR A 131 -9.62 -6.58 0.06
CA THR A 131 -10.32 -7.11 -1.12
C THR A 131 -9.43 -8.05 -1.94
N ILE A 132 -8.11 -7.90 -1.86
CA ILE A 132 -7.15 -8.82 -2.47
C ILE A 132 -6.22 -9.36 -1.39
N ALA A 133 -6.04 -10.68 -1.39
CA ALA A 133 -5.00 -11.37 -0.63
C ALA A 133 -4.19 -12.21 -1.60
N ILE A 134 -2.86 -12.10 -1.54
CA ILE A 134 -1.94 -12.80 -2.44
C ILE A 134 -1.05 -13.69 -1.57
N ASP A 135 -1.04 -14.98 -1.84
CA ASP A 135 -0.31 -15.95 -1.04
C ASP A 135 1.20 -15.90 -1.32
N PRO A 136 2.04 -16.07 -0.28
CA PRO A 136 3.48 -16.24 -0.44
C PRO A 136 3.77 -17.51 -1.24
N ARG A 137 4.94 -17.55 -1.87
CA ARG A 137 5.35 -18.70 -2.67
C ARG A 137 6.22 -19.64 -1.84
N PRO A 138 5.85 -20.92 -1.70
CA PRO A 138 6.68 -21.91 -1.04
C PRO A 138 8.07 -22.00 -1.68
N GLU A 139 9.11 -22.09 -0.85
CA GLU A 139 10.50 -22.19 -1.29
C GLU A 139 11.29 -23.04 -0.28
N ASP A 140 12.34 -23.72 -0.77
CA ASP A 140 13.26 -24.43 0.10
C ASP A 140 13.93 -23.44 1.07
N PRO A 141 13.88 -23.69 2.40
CA PRO A 141 14.52 -22.83 3.39
C PRO A 141 15.99 -22.53 3.11
N ASP A 142 16.73 -23.45 2.49
CA ASP A 142 18.14 -23.23 2.16
C ASP A 142 18.36 -22.18 1.06
N ASN A 143 17.33 -21.88 0.28
CA ASN A 143 17.34 -20.83 -0.73
C ASN A 143 16.85 -19.46 -0.18
N LEU A 144 16.34 -19.43 1.05
CA LEU A 144 15.77 -18.25 1.65
C LEU A 144 16.78 -17.46 2.50
N PRO A 145 16.68 -16.12 2.54
CA PRO A 145 17.36 -15.32 3.55
C PRO A 145 17.01 -15.78 4.97
N GLU A 146 17.97 -15.70 5.89
CA GLU A 146 17.83 -16.21 7.26
C GLU A 146 16.57 -15.76 7.98
N ILE A 147 16.19 -14.49 7.78
CA ILE A 147 15.02 -13.89 8.44
C ILE A 147 13.69 -14.54 8.06
N ILE A 148 13.58 -15.12 6.87
CA ILE A 148 12.33 -15.71 6.37
C ILE A 148 12.40 -17.23 6.23
N LYS A 149 13.53 -17.86 6.55
CA LYS A 149 13.70 -19.34 6.52
C LYS A 149 12.62 -20.06 7.29
N GLY A 150 12.25 -19.54 8.47
CA GLY A 150 11.24 -20.17 9.33
C GLY A 150 9.85 -20.24 8.71
N PHE A 151 9.55 -19.43 7.70
CA PHE A 151 8.28 -19.46 6.96
C PHE A 151 8.27 -20.48 5.81
N GLY A 152 9.44 -20.90 5.32
CA GLY A 152 9.53 -21.83 4.18
C GLY A 152 8.89 -21.26 2.90
N ALA A 153 8.86 -19.95 2.76
CA ALA A 153 8.21 -19.26 1.65
C ALA A 153 8.82 -17.89 1.37
N VAL A 154 8.74 -17.45 0.13
CA VAL A 154 9.07 -16.10 -0.31
C VAL A 154 7.85 -15.20 -0.06
N PRO A 155 8.01 -14.07 0.65
CA PRO A 155 6.93 -13.10 0.84
C PRO A 155 6.50 -12.48 -0.49
N VAL A 156 5.24 -12.09 -0.57
CA VAL A 156 4.71 -11.43 -1.79
C VAL A 156 5.36 -10.08 -2.02
N LEU A 157 5.44 -9.26 -0.98
CA LEU A 157 5.92 -7.89 -0.98
C LEU A 157 5.21 -7.05 -2.05
N VAL A 158 3.96 -6.65 -1.76
CA VAL A 158 3.21 -5.68 -2.58
C VAL A 158 3.87 -4.31 -2.40
N THR A 159 4.71 -3.92 -3.34
CA THR A 159 5.50 -2.69 -3.27
C THR A 159 4.88 -1.53 -4.02
N ASP A 160 4.03 -1.84 -4.99
CA ASP A 160 3.37 -0.82 -5.80
C ASP A 160 2.03 -1.33 -6.30
N ILE A 161 1.09 -0.41 -6.50
CA ILE A 161 -0.18 -0.67 -7.19
C ILE A 161 -0.45 0.49 -8.15
N ASP A 162 -1.05 0.19 -9.29
CA ASP A 162 -1.43 1.22 -10.26
C ASP A 162 -2.82 0.96 -10.84
N LEU A 163 -3.61 2.01 -10.99
CA LEU A 163 -4.98 1.92 -11.47
C LEU A 163 -5.05 2.43 -12.91
N SER A 164 -5.71 1.67 -13.80
CA SER A 164 -5.92 2.13 -15.18
C SER A 164 -6.75 3.41 -15.22
N LEU A 165 -6.50 4.26 -16.24
CA LEU A 165 -7.17 5.56 -16.37
C LEU A 165 -8.70 5.49 -16.49
N ASP A 166 -9.23 4.33 -16.86
CA ASP A 166 -10.68 4.07 -16.93
C ASP A 166 -11.24 3.40 -15.67
N ASP A 167 -10.43 3.29 -14.60
CA ASP A 167 -10.76 2.70 -13.30
C ASP A 167 -11.19 1.22 -13.37
N LYS A 168 -10.84 0.49 -14.44
CA LYS A 168 -11.27 -0.91 -14.61
C LYS A 168 -10.26 -1.95 -14.18
N TYR A 169 -8.96 -1.62 -14.24
CA TYR A 169 -7.90 -2.58 -13.94
C TYR A 169 -6.95 -2.03 -12.90
N LEU A 170 -6.66 -2.86 -11.91
CA LEU A 170 -5.63 -2.62 -10.92
C LEU A 170 -4.43 -3.53 -11.22
N TYR A 171 -3.25 -2.95 -11.34
CA TYR A 171 -1.99 -3.64 -11.47
C TYR A 171 -1.30 -3.70 -10.12
N VAL A 172 -0.81 -4.87 -9.73
CA VAL A 172 -0.20 -5.10 -8.41
C VAL A 172 1.20 -5.66 -8.60
N ALA A 173 2.21 -4.93 -8.15
CA ALA A 173 3.60 -5.35 -8.17
C ALA A 173 3.90 -6.22 -6.94
N CYS A 174 4.07 -7.52 -7.15
CA CYS A 174 4.42 -8.51 -6.15
C CYS A 174 5.94 -8.75 -6.18
N TRP A 175 6.72 -7.79 -5.68
CA TRP A 175 8.16 -7.72 -5.85
C TRP A 175 8.91 -8.96 -5.33
N GLY A 176 8.51 -9.48 -4.17
CA GLY A 176 9.18 -10.64 -3.55
C GLY A 176 9.08 -11.90 -4.40
N ILE A 177 7.88 -12.24 -4.84
CA ILE A 177 7.64 -13.39 -5.74
C ILE A 177 7.88 -13.07 -7.21
N GLY A 178 8.19 -11.81 -7.53
CA GLY A 178 8.55 -11.36 -8.89
C GLY A 178 7.42 -11.43 -9.90
N GLU A 179 6.19 -11.22 -9.46
CA GLU A 179 5.01 -11.18 -10.33
C GLU A 179 4.47 -9.76 -10.49
N MET A 180 3.95 -9.46 -11.68
CA MET A 180 2.99 -8.40 -11.88
C MET A 180 1.63 -9.06 -12.10
N GLN A 181 0.63 -8.66 -11.31
CA GLN A 181 -0.74 -9.19 -11.39
C GLN A 181 -1.70 -8.10 -11.84
N GLN A 182 -2.70 -8.45 -12.65
CA GLN A 182 -3.78 -7.56 -13.11
C GLN A 182 -5.10 -8.06 -12.59
N TYR A 183 -5.87 -7.17 -11.98
CA TYR A 183 -7.22 -7.45 -11.50
C TYR A 183 -8.23 -6.57 -12.23
N ASP A 184 -9.37 -7.15 -12.64
CA ASP A 184 -10.56 -6.39 -12.98
C ASP A 184 -11.18 -5.86 -11.69
N VAL A 185 -11.28 -4.54 -11.59
CA VAL A 185 -11.82 -3.80 -10.44
C VAL A 185 -13.03 -2.96 -10.84
N SER A 186 -13.73 -3.32 -11.91
CA SER A 186 -14.99 -2.69 -12.32
C SER A 186 -16.02 -2.73 -11.18
N ASP A 187 -15.96 -3.77 -10.33
CA ASP A 187 -16.49 -3.77 -8.96
C ASP A 187 -15.31 -3.69 -7.98
N PRO A 188 -15.03 -2.53 -7.37
CA PRO A 188 -13.88 -2.35 -6.50
C PRO A 188 -13.92 -3.20 -5.21
N PHE A 189 -15.09 -3.75 -4.87
CA PHE A 189 -15.26 -4.59 -3.69
C PHE A 189 -15.09 -6.09 -3.95
N ASN A 190 -15.09 -6.49 -5.22
CA ASN A 190 -14.93 -7.87 -5.66
C ASN A 190 -13.93 -7.97 -6.83
N PRO A 191 -12.64 -7.61 -6.62
CA PRO A 191 -11.60 -7.71 -7.64
C PRO A 191 -11.45 -9.13 -8.17
N VAL A 192 -11.27 -9.27 -9.48
CA VAL A 192 -11.07 -10.55 -10.16
C VAL A 192 -9.72 -10.58 -10.84
N LEU A 193 -8.85 -11.54 -10.48
CA LEU A 193 -7.56 -11.73 -11.15
C LEU A 193 -7.80 -12.10 -12.61
N THR A 194 -7.31 -11.28 -13.54
CA THR A 194 -7.46 -11.45 -15.00
C THR A 194 -6.17 -11.87 -15.70
N GLY A 195 -5.03 -11.65 -15.07
CA GLY A 195 -3.75 -12.06 -15.63
C GLY A 195 -2.59 -11.82 -14.67
N LYS A 196 -1.50 -12.55 -14.93
CA LYS A 196 -0.23 -12.35 -14.24
C LYS A 196 0.95 -12.70 -15.13
N VAL A 197 2.07 -12.05 -14.86
CA VAL A 197 3.34 -12.32 -15.56
C VAL A 197 4.47 -12.44 -14.54
N GLN A 198 5.31 -13.45 -14.74
CA GLN A 198 6.51 -13.68 -13.93
C GLN A 198 7.67 -12.88 -14.52
N LEU A 199 8.28 -12.02 -13.70
CA LEU A 199 9.41 -11.14 -14.08
C LEU A 199 10.73 -11.52 -13.42
N GLY A 200 10.70 -12.31 -12.35
CA GLY A 200 11.90 -12.67 -11.57
C GLY A 200 11.57 -12.77 -10.07
N GLY A 201 12.14 -11.89 -9.25
CA GLY A 201 11.93 -11.85 -7.80
C GLY A 201 12.97 -12.62 -6.99
N ILE A 202 12.72 -12.81 -5.70
CA ILE A 202 13.57 -13.59 -4.79
C ILE A 202 13.50 -15.08 -5.12
N ALA A 203 12.30 -15.55 -5.50
CA ALA A 203 12.10 -16.92 -5.96
C ALA A 203 12.76 -17.14 -7.31
N LYS A 204 13.70 -18.09 -7.38
CA LYS A 204 14.48 -18.37 -8.60
C LYS A 204 13.75 -19.29 -9.59
N GLU A 205 12.48 -19.03 -9.88
CA GLU A 205 11.70 -19.90 -10.78
C GLU A 205 12.00 -19.74 -12.26
N THR A 206 12.57 -18.62 -12.66
CA THR A 206 12.94 -18.35 -14.05
C THR A 206 14.45 -18.15 -14.17
N LYS A 207 15.04 -18.81 -15.17
CA LYS A 207 16.42 -18.45 -15.54
C LYS A 207 16.41 -17.02 -16.08
N HIS A 208 17.37 -16.21 -15.65
CA HIS A 208 17.62 -14.92 -16.28
C HIS A 208 17.80 -15.12 -17.80
N PRO A 209 17.19 -14.28 -18.64
CA PRO A 209 17.23 -14.45 -20.10
C PRO A 209 18.64 -14.29 -20.71
N ASN A 210 19.65 -13.89 -19.92
CA ASN A 210 21.04 -13.74 -20.34
C ASN A 210 21.95 -14.76 -19.63
#